data_1c1538ce408e40c7ba37764fa3e16d83
#
_entry.id   1c1538ce408e40c7ba37764fa3e16d83
#
_cell.length_a   1.000
_cell.length_b   1.000
_cell.length_c   1.000
_cell.angle_alpha   90.00
_cell.angle_beta   90.00
_cell.angle_gamma   90.00
#
_symmetry.space_group_name_H-M   'P 1'
#
loop_
_entity.id
_entity.type
_entity.pdbx_description
1 polymer ?
#
loop_
_entity_poly.entity_id
_entity_poly.type
_entity_poly.pdbx_seq_one_letter_code
_entity_poly.pdbx_strand_id
1 'polypeptide(L)'
;MKNIYRFILPLFLACSCGYLDIAPDQKYMIENARRLGKKVIGVMFFGRPMALESVEHYFDAIVWAWHSGTNTCPAVADILLGNTNPSGKLSMTMPRVTGQIPIYYNLPKGCREIDGYYGRVNALENYRDSLGTPMYPFGYGLSYTTFEYSEPTVKTAQISLDELKNGGAFEVSVTVKNTGNMAGKEVVQCYTRDVLASMTRPVKELKGFEKPMIEAGEEKVVTFRLGWEELGFYHVDKSFAPETGKFIVTVGGDCYTNNSIEIEII
;
A
#
# COMPACT_ATOMS: atom_id res chain seq x y z
N MET A 1 -7.72 -23.32 23.89
CA MET A 1 -7.63 -21.87 24.10
C MET A 1 -6.92 -21.46 25.39
N LYS A 2 -5.80 -22.07 25.74
CA LYS A 2 -5.07 -21.75 26.98
C LYS A 2 -3.59 -21.60 26.65
N ASN A 3 -3.12 -20.51 26.03
CA ASN A 3 -1.69 -20.15 25.99
C ASN A 3 -1.36 -18.92 25.12
N ILE A 4 -2.35 -18.09 24.76
CA ILE A 4 -2.13 -16.87 23.95
C ILE A 4 -1.61 -15.68 24.81
N TYR A 5 -1.74 -15.73 26.13
CA TYR A 5 -1.37 -14.62 27.03
C TYR A 5 0.10 -14.54 27.42
N ARG A 6 1.03 -14.83 26.52
CA ARG A 6 2.45 -14.76 26.87
C ARG A 6 3.20 -13.80 25.97
N PHE A 7 3.26 -12.55 26.42
CA PHE A 7 4.11 -11.46 25.93
C PHE A 7 3.61 -10.69 24.71
N ILE A 8 2.58 -9.85 24.93
CA ILE A 8 2.41 -8.62 24.16
C ILE A 8 3.32 -7.60 24.82
N LEU A 9 4.40 -7.21 24.15
CA LEU A 9 5.26 -6.13 24.62
C LEU A 9 4.82 -4.84 23.92
N PRO A 10 4.08 -3.92 24.60
CA PRO A 10 3.80 -2.62 24.02
C PRO A 10 5.10 -1.82 23.98
N LEU A 11 5.64 -1.61 22.78
CA LEU A 11 6.80 -0.77 22.59
C LEU A 11 6.38 0.70 22.59
N PHE A 12 6.56 1.41 23.71
CA PHE A 12 6.46 2.86 23.76
C PHE A 12 7.76 3.46 23.25
N LEU A 13 7.73 4.15 22.10
CA LEU A 13 8.89 4.84 21.58
C LEU A 13 8.86 6.32 21.91
N ALA A 14 9.90 6.77 22.61
CA ALA A 14 10.29 8.17 22.64
C ALA A 14 10.98 8.53 21.31
N CYS A 15 10.55 9.63 20.70
CA CYS A 15 11.09 10.13 19.45
C CYS A 15 12.53 10.62 19.65
N SER A 16 13.52 9.93 19.07
CA SER A 16 14.85 10.54 18.85
C SER A 16 14.81 11.30 17.53
N CYS A 17 15.04 12.61 17.56
CA CYS A 17 15.10 13.45 16.38
C CYS A 17 16.21 12.97 15.43
N GLY A 18 15.85 12.66 14.18
CA GLY A 18 16.79 12.46 13.08
C GLY A 18 16.97 11.03 12.56
N TYR A 19 16.65 9.99 13.33
CA TYR A 19 16.79 8.60 12.90
C TYR A 19 15.43 7.93 12.75
N LEU A 20 15.27 7.11 11.70
CA LEU A 20 14.08 6.27 11.49
C LEU A 20 14.25 4.88 12.14
N ASP A 21 15.43 4.55 12.60
CA ASP A 21 15.72 3.24 13.20
C ASP A 21 15.10 3.12 14.60
N ILE A 22 14.89 1.88 15.02
CA ILE A 22 14.47 1.52 16.38
C ILE A 22 15.60 1.89 17.37
N ALA A 23 15.23 2.48 18.48
CA ALA A 23 16.20 2.83 19.53
C ALA A 23 16.93 1.59 20.05
N PRO A 24 18.24 1.69 20.40
CA PRO A 24 19.05 0.55 20.83
C PRO A 24 18.43 -0.25 21.99
N ASP A 25 17.87 0.43 22.98
CA ASP A 25 17.23 -0.22 24.14
C ASP A 25 16.02 -1.07 23.72
N GLN A 26 15.23 -0.57 22.78
CA GLN A 26 14.09 -1.29 22.24
C GLN A 26 14.51 -2.47 21.37
N LYS A 27 15.55 -2.31 20.57
CA LYS A 27 16.15 -3.42 19.83
C LYS A 27 16.60 -4.53 20.79
N TYR A 28 17.31 -4.17 21.85
CA TYR A 28 17.72 -5.13 22.89
C TYR A 28 16.53 -5.86 23.55
N MET A 29 15.44 -5.14 23.84
CA MET A 29 14.21 -5.74 24.38
C MET A 29 13.58 -6.73 23.39
N ILE A 30 13.50 -6.40 22.11
CA ILE A 30 12.96 -7.27 21.05
C ILE A 30 13.79 -8.55 20.93
N GLU A 31 15.11 -8.42 20.86
CA GLU A 31 16.04 -9.55 20.80
C GLU A 31 15.89 -10.49 21.99
N ASN A 32 15.80 -9.96 23.20
CA ASN A 32 15.61 -10.76 24.40
C ASN A 32 14.23 -11.44 24.44
N ALA A 33 13.17 -10.76 24.02
CA ALA A 33 11.86 -11.36 23.88
C ALA A 33 11.89 -12.59 22.95
N ARG A 34 12.59 -12.49 21.83
CA ARG A 34 12.76 -13.61 20.88
C ARG A 34 13.54 -14.77 21.48
N ARG A 35 14.59 -14.50 22.28
CA ARG A 35 15.40 -15.54 22.95
C ARG A 35 14.61 -16.40 23.93
N LEU A 36 13.47 -15.91 24.43
CA LEU A 36 12.57 -16.69 25.28
C LEU A 36 11.81 -17.80 24.51
N GLY A 37 11.99 -17.91 23.21
CA GLY A 37 11.35 -18.94 22.37
C GLY A 37 9.82 -18.78 22.27
N LYS A 38 9.30 -17.58 22.51
CA LYS A 38 7.87 -17.28 22.43
C LYS A 38 7.55 -16.54 21.12
N LYS A 39 6.27 -16.57 20.74
CA LYS A 39 5.76 -15.73 19.66
C LYS A 39 5.84 -14.27 20.07
N VAL A 40 6.39 -13.43 19.18
CA VAL A 40 6.59 -12.00 19.42
C VAL A 40 5.73 -11.22 18.44
N ILE A 41 4.82 -10.43 18.98
CA ILE A 41 3.96 -9.52 18.20
C ILE A 41 4.39 -8.09 18.52
N GLY A 42 4.85 -7.36 17.51
CA GLY A 42 5.18 -5.94 17.62
C GLY A 42 3.92 -5.09 17.47
N VAL A 43 3.61 -4.25 18.46
CA VAL A 43 2.58 -3.20 18.33
C VAL A 43 3.28 -1.86 18.27
N MET A 44 3.24 -1.22 17.10
CA MET A 44 4.03 -0.05 16.78
C MET A 44 3.20 1.23 16.88
N PHE A 45 3.57 2.12 17.81
CA PHE A 45 2.95 3.43 18.00
C PHE A 45 3.91 4.52 17.54
N PHE A 46 3.79 4.91 16.26
CA PHE A 46 4.66 5.90 15.65
C PHE A 46 3.86 6.93 14.85
N GLY A 47 4.33 8.15 14.80
CA GLY A 47 3.78 9.19 13.92
C GLY A 47 4.48 9.30 12.56
N ARG A 48 5.38 8.37 12.24
CA ARG A 48 6.20 8.37 11.02
C ARG A 48 6.57 6.96 10.58
N PRO A 49 7.03 6.76 9.33
CA PRO A 49 7.63 5.51 8.90
C PRO A 49 8.86 5.19 9.75
N MET A 50 9.09 3.91 10.01
CA MET A 50 10.27 3.43 10.73
C MET A 50 11.03 2.42 9.88
N ALA A 51 12.35 2.44 9.97
CA ALA A 51 13.22 1.47 9.35
C ALA A 51 13.31 0.24 10.27
N LEU A 52 12.76 -0.89 9.83
CA LEU A 52 12.65 -2.10 10.65
C LEU A 52 13.58 -3.23 10.23
N GLU A 53 14.39 -3.08 9.18
CA GLU A 53 15.20 -4.17 8.62
C GLU A 53 16.07 -4.87 9.68
N SER A 54 16.57 -4.11 10.67
CA SER A 54 17.42 -4.65 11.73
C SER A 54 16.67 -5.47 12.79
N VAL A 55 15.34 -5.44 12.84
CA VAL A 55 14.52 -6.07 13.91
C VAL A 55 13.32 -6.84 13.40
N GLU A 56 12.92 -6.67 12.15
CA GLU A 56 11.70 -7.26 11.58
C GLU A 56 11.67 -8.78 11.74
N HIS A 57 12.79 -9.44 11.51
CA HIS A 57 12.95 -10.89 11.60
C HIS A 57 12.76 -11.48 13.01
N TYR A 58 12.70 -10.64 14.04
CA TYR A 58 12.39 -11.07 15.40
C TYR A 58 10.89 -11.16 15.67
N PHE A 59 10.04 -10.55 14.83
CA PHE A 59 8.60 -10.56 14.99
C PHE A 59 7.94 -11.71 14.21
N ASP A 60 6.91 -12.29 14.79
CA ASP A 60 6.00 -13.21 14.10
C ASP A 60 4.84 -12.43 13.43
N ALA A 61 4.50 -11.26 13.97
CA ALA A 61 3.53 -10.31 13.40
C ALA A 61 3.82 -8.88 13.87
N ILE A 62 3.43 -7.90 13.05
CA ILE A 62 3.52 -6.48 13.38
C ILE A 62 2.16 -5.83 13.18
N VAL A 63 1.67 -5.12 14.19
CA VAL A 63 0.50 -4.25 14.12
C VAL A 63 0.98 -2.80 14.11
N TRP A 64 0.77 -2.09 13.01
CA TRP A 64 1.10 -0.69 12.89
C TRP A 64 -0.08 0.16 13.36
N ALA A 65 -0.02 0.63 14.60
CA ALA A 65 -1.15 1.29 15.26
C ALA A 65 -1.14 2.82 15.12
N TRP A 66 -0.05 3.42 14.61
CA TRP A 66 0.09 4.87 14.48
C TRP A 66 -0.22 5.61 15.79
N HIS A 67 -0.87 6.77 15.70
CA HIS A 67 -1.42 7.53 16.83
C HIS A 67 -2.94 7.40 16.84
N SER A 68 -3.45 6.36 17.46
CA SER A 68 -4.86 5.95 17.36
C SER A 68 -5.81 6.67 18.35
N GLY A 69 -5.30 7.55 19.21
CA GLY A 69 -6.11 8.34 20.14
C GLY A 69 -6.63 7.53 21.35
N THR A 70 -7.74 7.99 21.94
CA THR A 70 -8.25 7.50 23.23
C THR A 70 -8.65 6.02 23.21
N ASN A 71 -9.18 5.54 22.08
CA ASN A 71 -9.69 4.16 21.96
C ASN A 71 -8.63 3.17 21.44
N THR A 72 -7.34 3.52 21.49
CA THR A 72 -6.24 2.67 21.02
C THR A 72 -6.20 1.31 21.71
N CYS A 73 -6.27 1.29 23.04
CA CYS A 73 -6.12 0.05 23.79
C CYS A 73 -7.20 -0.98 23.47
N PRO A 74 -8.52 -0.67 23.52
CA PRO A 74 -9.54 -1.63 23.12
C PRO A 74 -9.43 -2.04 21.65
N ALA A 75 -9.15 -1.12 20.72
CA ALA A 75 -9.03 -1.45 19.30
C ALA A 75 -7.87 -2.42 19.01
N VAL A 76 -6.70 -2.18 19.60
CA VAL A 76 -5.55 -3.09 19.50
C VAL A 76 -5.85 -4.43 20.13
N ALA A 77 -6.49 -4.47 21.31
CA ALA A 77 -6.88 -5.70 21.98
C ALA A 77 -7.83 -6.54 21.12
N ASP A 78 -8.83 -5.91 20.49
CA ASP A 78 -9.79 -6.59 19.61
C ASP A 78 -9.11 -7.21 18.38
N ILE A 79 -8.13 -6.51 17.79
CA ILE A 79 -7.32 -7.08 16.72
C ILE A 79 -6.51 -8.28 17.23
N LEU A 80 -5.75 -8.11 18.31
CA LEU A 80 -4.87 -9.17 18.83
C LEU A 80 -5.62 -10.42 19.31
N LEU A 81 -6.87 -10.26 19.77
CA LEU A 81 -7.74 -11.35 20.18
C LEU A 81 -8.56 -11.96 19.03
N GLY A 82 -8.50 -11.35 17.83
CA GLY A 82 -9.25 -11.80 16.66
C GLY A 82 -10.74 -11.42 16.67
N ASN A 83 -11.16 -10.53 17.57
CA ASN A 83 -12.54 -10.04 17.63
C ASN A 83 -12.84 -9.12 16.43
N THR A 84 -11.82 -8.46 15.91
CA THR A 84 -11.91 -7.57 14.75
C THR A 84 -10.85 -7.95 13.73
N ASN A 85 -11.26 -8.14 12.48
CA ASN A 85 -10.34 -8.37 11.38
C ASN A 85 -9.69 -7.03 10.95
N PRO A 86 -8.34 -6.91 10.99
CA PRO A 86 -7.66 -5.71 10.56
C PRO A 86 -7.91 -5.44 9.07
N SER A 87 -8.11 -4.18 8.72
CA SER A 87 -8.41 -3.75 7.35
C SER A 87 -7.69 -2.45 6.97
N GLY A 88 -6.74 -2.03 7.77
CA GLY A 88 -5.90 -0.87 7.49
C GLY A 88 -4.82 -1.21 6.47
N LYS A 89 -4.53 -0.26 5.58
CA LYS A 89 -3.39 -0.32 4.65
C LYS A 89 -2.44 0.82 4.94
N LEU A 90 -1.15 0.63 4.66
CA LEU A 90 -0.13 1.65 4.85
C LEU A 90 -0.36 2.82 3.90
N SER A 91 -0.51 4.02 4.43
CA SER A 91 -0.68 5.27 3.68
C SER A 91 0.64 5.92 3.26
N MET A 92 1.74 5.23 3.49
CA MET A 92 3.09 5.64 3.06
C MET A 92 3.99 4.42 2.88
N THR A 93 5.03 4.59 2.08
CA THR A 93 6.06 3.57 1.86
C THR A 93 6.96 3.46 3.09
N MET A 94 7.24 2.26 3.55
CA MET A 94 8.13 2.00 4.69
C MET A 94 9.55 1.70 4.22
N PRO A 95 10.56 2.49 4.61
CA PRO A 95 11.95 2.22 4.26
C PRO A 95 12.49 1.00 5.00
N ARG A 96 13.50 0.34 4.43
CA ARG A 96 14.29 -0.69 5.13
C ARG A 96 15.25 -0.06 6.11
N VAL A 97 15.99 0.94 5.64
CA VAL A 97 17.03 1.66 6.38
C VAL A 97 16.84 3.16 6.23
N THR A 98 17.33 3.92 7.19
CA THR A 98 17.23 5.40 7.19
C THR A 98 17.81 6.02 5.92
N GLY A 99 18.87 5.45 5.35
CA GLY A 99 19.52 5.94 4.12
C GLY A 99 18.69 5.82 2.84
N GLN A 100 17.54 5.10 2.87
CA GLN A 100 16.65 4.98 1.71
C GLN A 100 15.76 6.20 1.47
N ILE A 101 15.55 7.06 2.46
CA ILE A 101 14.68 8.23 2.30
C ILE A 101 15.36 9.30 1.44
N PRO A 102 14.58 9.99 0.57
CA PRO A 102 13.14 9.85 0.34
C PRO A 102 12.77 8.60 -0.47
N ILE A 103 11.69 7.92 -0.10
CA ILE A 103 11.18 6.74 -0.80
C ILE A 103 9.67 6.89 -1.05
N TYR A 104 9.29 6.88 -2.33
CA TYR A 104 7.91 7.13 -2.78
C TYR A 104 7.46 6.01 -3.71
N TYR A 105 6.17 5.65 -3.67
CA TYR A 105 5.58 4.69 -4.61
C TYR A 105 5.35 5.31 -6.00
N ASN A 106 5.17 6.62 -6.07
CA ASN A 106 4.84 7.39 -7.27
C ASN A 106 6.07 8.11 -7.85
N LEU A 107 7.18 7.41 -7.95
CA LEU A 107 8.41 7.94 -8.55
C LEU A 107 8.17 8.36 -10.00
N PRO A 108 8.77 9.48 -10.45
CA PRO A 108 8.79 9.86 -11.86
C PRO A 108 9.50 8.80 -12.71
N LYS A 109 9.06 8.63 -13.95
CA LYS A 109 9.70 7.76 -14.94
C LYS A 109 11.16 8.18 -15.13
N GLY A 110 12.08 7.21 -15.15
CA GLY A 110 13.52 7.44 -15.24
C GLY A 110 14.25 7.62 -13.90
N CYS A 111 13.54 7.69 -12.78
CA CYS A 111 14.15 7.69 -11.45
C CYS A 111 14.22 6.26 -10.89
N ARG A 112 15.22 5.49 -11.26
CA ARG A 112 15.42 4.11 -10.82
C ARG A 112 14.20 3.20 -11.07
N GLU A 113 13.45 3.50 -12.14
CA GLU A 113 12.37 2.64 -12.60
C GLU A 113 12.98 1.44 -13.30
N ILE A 114 12.68 0.24 -12.80
CA ILE A 114 12.94 -0.99 -13.50
C ILE A 114 11.59 -1.55 -13.92
N ASP A 115 11.31 -1.48 -15.21
CA ASP A 115 10.12 -2.06 -15.86
C ASP A 115 8.77 -1.64 -15.23
N GLY A 116 8.67 -0.43 -14.70
CA GLY A 116 7.44 0.04 -14.04
C GLY A 116 7.16 -0.64 -12.71
N TYR A 117 8.15 -1.26 -12.09
CA TYR A 117 7.99 -2.13 -10.96
C TYR A 117 8.97 -1.85 -9.83
N TYR A 118 8.47 -1.58 -8.65
CA TYR A 118 9.24 -1.78 -7.42
C TYR A 118 9.46 -3.28 -7.23
N GLY A 119 10.51 -3.87 -7.73
CA GLY A 119 10.70 -5.28 -7.42
C GLY A 119 11.72 -6.05 -8.23
N ARG A 120 12.15 -5.57 -9.38
CA ARG A 120 13.30 -6.13 -10.05
C ARG A 120 14.51 -5.24 -9.81
N VAL A 121 15.08 -5.38 -8.65
CA VAL A 121 16.32 -4.69 -8.32
C VAL A 121 17.47 -5.51 -8.89
N ASN A 122 18.04 -5.05 -9.98
CA ASN A 122 19.34 -5.54 -10.42
C ASN A 122 20.37 -5.30 -9.31
N ALA A 123 21.38 -6.13 -9.21
CA ALA A 123 22.47 -5.95 -8.24
C ALA A 123 23.11 -4.55 -8.26
N LEU A 124 22.98 -3.82 -9.39
CA LEU A 124 23.47 -2.45 -9.58
C LEU A 124 22.57 -1.37 -8.96
N GLU A 125 21.36 -1.70 -8.55
CA GLU A 125 20.35 -0.76 -8.02
C GLU A 125 20.13 -0.89 -6.53
N ASN A 126 20.72 -1.91 -5.92
CA ASN A 126 20.77 -2.07 -4.47
C ASN A 126 21.76 -1.08 -3.85
N TYR A 127 21.48 -0.65 -2.66
CA TYR A 127 22.50 -0.08 -1.80
C TYR A 127 23.53 -1.17 -1.49
N ARG A 128 24.75 -0.76 -1.11
CA ARG A 128 25.82 -1.72 -0.78
C ARG A 128 25.44 -2.64 0.39
N ASP A 129 24.63 -2.13 1.31
CA ASP A 129 24.27 -2.72 2.61
C ASP A 129 22.77 -2.97 2.79
N SER A 130 21.93 -2.66 1.78
CA SER A 130 20.50 -2.89 1.81
C SER A 130 19.91 -3.04 0.40
N LEU A 131 18.73 -3.64 0.31
CA LEU A 131 17.97 -3.72 -0.94
C LEU A 131 17.43 -2.34 -1.34
N GLY A 132 17.30 -2.07 -2.63
CA GLY A 132 16.68 -0.85 -3.16
C GLY A 132 15.16 -0.79 -2.95
N THR A 133 14.51 -1.96 -2.75
CA THR A 133 13.07 -2.06 -2.51
C THR A 133 12.70 -1.59 -1.09
N PRO A 134 11.50 -1.00 -0.89
CA PRO A 134 11.02 -0.69 0.45
C PRO A 134 10.85 -1.95 1.31
N MET A 135 10.74 -1.77 2.62
CA MET A 135 10.37 -2.85 3.54
C MET A 135 8.93 -3.29 3.32
N TYR A 136 8.02 -2.31 3.31
CA TYR A 136 6.63 -2.49 2.95
C TYR A 136 6.20 -1.37 1.99
N PRO A 137 5.54 -1.72 0.87
CA PRO A 137 5.11 -0.74 -0.11
C PRO A 137 3.92 0.09 0.39
N PHE A 138 3.65 1.20 -0.29
CA PHE A 138 2.42 1.96 -0.12
C PHE A 138 1.19 1.08 -0.40
N GLY A 139 0.16 1.21 0.41
CA GLY A 139 -1.07 0.42 0.29
C GLY A 139 -0.99 -0.98 0.87
N TYR A 140 0.18 -1.47 1.30
CA TYR A 140 0.35 -2.79 1.88
C TYR A 140 -0.37 -2.94 3.23
N GLY A 141 -0.93 -4.12 3.47
CA GLY A 141 -1.51 -4.50 4.75
C GLY A 141 -2.18 -5.86 4.68
N LEU A 142 -2.03 -6.64 5.73
CA LEU A 142 -2.58 -7.99 5.85
C LEU A 142 -3.95 -7.98 6.52
N SER A 143 -4.71 -9.03 6.29
CA SER A 143 -6.01 -9.33 6.90
C SER A 143 -5.96 -10.73 7.51
N TYR A 144 -6.91 -11.07 8.38
CA TYR A 144 -7.11 -12.44 8.84
C TYR A 144 -7.86 -13.32 7.84
N THR A 145 -8.30 -12.74 6.73
CA THR A 145 -8.85 -13.44 5.58
C THR A 145 -8.03 -13.15 4.32
N THR A 146 -8.32 -13.82 3.23
CA THR A 146 -7.63 -13.67 1.95
C THR A 146 -8.58 -13.18 0.88
N PHE A 147 -8.08 -12.35 -0.04
CA PHE A 147 -8.85 -11.79 -1.14
C PHE A 147 -8.19 -12.13 -2.48
N GLU A 148 -9.01 -12.49 -3.45
CA GLU A 148 -8.61 -12.68 -4.84
C GLU A 148 -9.29 -11.64 -5.71
N TYR A 149 -8.57 -11.19 -6.74
CA TYR A 149 -9.02 -10.19 -7.69
C TYR A 149 -9.18 -10.81 -9.07
N SER A 150 -10.31 -10.54 -9.74
CA SER A 150 -10.41 -10.83 -11.16
C SER A 150 -9.52 -9.90 -11.99
N GLU A 151 -9.33 -10.20 -13.25
CA GLU A 151 -8.81 -9.22 -14.20
C GLU A 151 -9.75 -8.01 -14.27
N PRO A 152 -9.22 -6.77 -14.36
CA PRO A 152 -10.03 -5.58 -14.50
C PRO A 152 -10.68 -5.56 -15.89
N THR A 153 -11.90 -5.03 -15.94
CA THR A 153 -12.68 -4.88 -17.15
C THR A 153 -13.09 -3.43 -17.36
N VAL A 154 -13.26 -3.00 -18.59
CA VAL A 154 -13.77 -1.67 -18.94
C VAL A 154 -14.83 -1.82 -20.04
N LYS A 155 -15.94 -1.06 -19.92
CA LYS A 155 -17.03 -1.11 -20.92
C LYS A 155 -16.60 -0.50 -22.26
N THR A 156 -15.88 0.60 -22.20
CA THR A 156 -15.37 1.35 -23.35
C THR A 156 -13.90 1.63 -23.11
N ALA A 157 -13.02 1.06 -23.92
CA ALA A 157 -11.58 1.21 -23.76
C ALA A 157 -11.03 2.50 -24.42
N GLN A 158 -11.83 3.17 -25.24
CA GLN A 158 -11.46 4.41 -25.92
C GLN A 158 -12.55 5.47 -25.73
N ILE A 159 -12.17 6.67 -25.34
CA ILE A 159 -13.04 7.84 -25.16
C ILE A 159 -12.33 9.05 -25.74
N SER A 160 -13.07 9.91 -26.45
CA SER A 160 -12.50 11.14 -26.98
C SER A 160 -12.24 12.17 -25.88
N LEU A 161 -11.25 13.04 -26.11
CA LEU A 161 -10.94 14.13 -25.19
C LEU A 161 -12.15 15.05 -24.95
N ASP A 162 -12.95 15.30 -26.01
CA ASP A 162 -14.17 16.11 -25.92
C ASP A 162 -15.25 15.42 -25.08
N GLU A 163 -15.39 14.12 -25.20
CA GLU A 163 -16.32 13.33 -24.35
C GLU A 163 -15.91 13.38 -22.88
N LEU A 164 -14.62 13.22 -22.56
CA LEU A 164 -14.11 13.38 -21.20
C LEU A 164 -14.39 14.78 -20.64
N LYS A 165 -14.17 15.82 -21.45
CA LYS A 165 -14.42 17.22 -21.09
C LYS A 165 -15.91 17.49 -20.77
N ASN A 166 -16.80 16.77 -21.44
CA ASN A 166 -18.26 16.87 -21.25
C ASN A 166 -18.78 15.91 -20.17
N GLY A 167 -17.91 15.36 -19.33
CA GLY A 167 -18.29 14.54 -18.19
C GLY A 167 -18.31 13.02 -18.45
N GLY A 168 -17.82 12.57 -19.63
CA GLY A 168 -17.53 11.17 -19.88
C GLY A 168 -16.46 10.61 -18.93
N ALA A 169 -16.40 9.30 -18.79
CA ALA A 169 -15.39 8.64 -17.99
C ALA A 169 -15.25 7.16 -18.36
N PHE A 170 -14.08 6.60 -18.13
CA PHE A 170 -13.87 5.16 -18.15
C PHE A 170 -14.41 4.56 -16.85
N GLU A 171 -15.22 3.51 -16.97
CA GLU A 171 -15.68 2.70 -15.84
C GLU A 171 -14.87 1.40 -15.80
N VAL A 172 -13.88 1.35 -14.89
CA VAL A 172 -13.02 0.18 -14.70
C VAL A 172 -13.56 -0.63 -13.52
N SER A 173 -13.89 -1.87 -13.75
CA SER A 173 -14.48 -2.75 -12.75
C SER A 173 -13.61 -3.98 -12.49
N VAL A 174 -13.58 -4.41 -11.22
CA VAL A 174 -12.91 -5.63 -10.77
C VAL A 174 -13.84 -6.38 -9.82
N THR A 175 -13.84 -7.70 -9.88
CA THR A 175 -14.50 -8.52 -8.88
C THR A 175 -13.49 -8.92 -7.81
N VAL A 176 -13.84 -8.69 -6.55
CA VAL A 176 -13.04 -9.07 -5.39
C VAL A 176 -13.77 -10.16 -4.63
N LYS A 177 -13.12 -11.30 -4.44
CA LYS A 177 -13.64 -12.45 -3.73
C LYS A 177 -12.92 -12.63 -2.41
N ASN A 178 -13.68 -12.82 -1.33
CA ASN A 178 -13.12 -13.28 -0.06
C ASN A 178 -12.98 -14.82 -0.10
N THR A 179 -11.76 -15.31 -0.23
CA THR A 179 -11.44 -16.74 -0.31
C THR A 179 -11.14 -17.38 1.04
N GLY A 180 -11.12 -16.59 2.11
CA GLY A 180 -10.96 -17.10 3.46
C GLY A 180 -12.27 -17.44 4.15
N ASN A 181 -12.19 -17.72 5.44
CA ASN A 181 -13.31 -18.21 6.26
C ASN A 181 -13.87 -17.15 7.24
N MET A 182 -13.43 -15.91 7.13
CA MET A 182 -13.84 -14.79 7.99
C MET A 182 -14.23 -13.59 7.13
N ALA A 183 -15.28 -12.88 7.53
CA ALA A 183 -15.63 -11.60 6.93
C ALA A 183 -14.50 -10.58 7.07
N GLY A 184 -14.28 -9.76 6.06
CA GLY A 184 -13.24 -8.74 6.08
C GLY A 184 -13.53 -7.57 5.17
N LYS A 185 -12.95 -6.41 5.51
CA LYS A 185 -12.93 -5.26 4.62
C LYS A 185 -11.64 -5.29 3.82
N GLU A 186 -11.74 -5.24 2.49
CA GLU A 186 -10.57 -5.05 1.63
C GLU A 186 -10.50 -3.62 1.13
N VAL A 187 -9.30 -3.07 1.04
CA VAL A 187 -9.08 -1.77 0.41
C VAL A 187 -8.62 -1.99 -1.02
N VAL A 188 -9.57 -1.91 -1.93
CA VAL A 188 -9.33 -2.03 -3.37
C VAL A 188 -8.80 -0.70 -3.87
N GLN A 189 -7.61 -0.68 -4.45
CA GLN A 189 -6.90 0.53 -4.85
C GLN A 189 -6.78 0.57 -6.38
N CYS A 190 -7.10 1.71 -6.97
CA CYS A 190 -7.02 1.95 -8.41
C CYS A 190 -5.90 2.95 -8.71
N TYR A 191 -4.96 2.53 -9.53
CA TYR A 191 -3.81 3.32 -9.94
C TYR A 191 -3.84 3.57 -11.44
N THR A 192 -3.34 4.72 -11.87
CA THR A 192 -3.15 5.04 -13.29
C THR A 192 -1.68 5.31 -13.59
N ARG A 193 -1.29 4.98 -14.82
CA ARG A 193 -0.02 5.35 -15.42
C ARG A 193 -0.29 5.93 -16.79
N ASP A 194 0.14 7.15 -17.02
CA ASP A 194 0.24 7.73 -18.35
C ASP A 194 1.46 7.14 -19.05
N VAL A 195 1.26 6.50 -20.20
CA VAL A 195 2.34 5.80 -20.92
C VAL A 195 3.29 6.79 -21.55
N LEU A 196 2.76 7.89 -22.11
CA LEU A 196 3.53 8.91 -22.79
C LEU A 196 2.86 10.27 -22.64
N ALA A 197 3.33 11.07 -21.71
CA ALA A 197 2.88 12.43 -21.47
C ALA A 197 3.88 13.47 -21.97
N SER A 198 3.40 14.69 -22.22
CA SER A 198 4.23 15.86 -22.57
C SER A 198 5.18 16.28 -21.44
N MET A 199 4.87 15.88 -20.20
CA MET A 199 5.68 16.09 -19.00
C MET A 199 6.00 14.78 -18.31
N THR A 200 7.07 14.76 -17.51
CA THR A 200 7.40 13.58 -16.71
C THR A 200 6.31 13.28 -15.71
N ARG A 201 5.67 12.12 -15.85
CA ARG A 201 4.62 11.63 -14.96
C ARG A 201 5.12 10.51 -14.05
N PRO A 202 4.50 10.32 -12.88
CA PRO A 202 4.76 9.17 -12.03
C PRO A 202 4.45 7.86 -12.74
N VAL A 203 5.22 6.81 -12.39
CA VAL A 203 4.98 5.45 -12.92
C VAL A 203 3.67 4.85 -12.42
N LYS A 204 3.12 5.36 -11.33
CA LYS A 204 1.85 4.95 -10.74
C LYS A 204 1.29 6.06 -9.87
N GLU A 205 0.02 6.38 -10.04
CA GLU A 205 -0.70 7.36 -9.20
C GLU A 205 -1.99 6.73 -8.70
N LEU A 206 -2.21 6.75 -7.38
CA LEU A 206 -3.49 6.35 -6.80
C LEU A 206 -4.56 7.36 -7.20
N LYS A 207 -5.59 6.92 -7.89
CA LYS A 207 -6.72 7.76 -8.34
C LYS A 207 -8.03 7.46 -7.63
N GLY A 208 -8.12 6.30 -6.98
CA GLY A 208 -9.29 5.96 -6.19
C GLY A 208 -9.06 4.75 -5.32
N PHE A 209 -9.87 4.61 -4.29
CA PHE A 209 -9.94 3.40 -3.49
C PHE A 209 -11.35 3.20 -2.93
N GLU A 210 -11.73 1.93 -2.77
CA GLU A 210 -12.99 1.52 -2.15
C GLU A 210 -12.69 0.52 -1.04
N LYS A 211 -13.55 0.50 -0.01
CA LYS A 211 -13.36 -0.39 1.14
C LYS A 211 -14.61 -1.20 1.47
N PRO A 212 -15.02 -2.11 0.58
CA PRO A 212 -16.19 -2.96 0.81
C PRO A 212 -15.94 -3.97 1.93
N MET A 213 -17.01 -4.25 2.72
CA MET A 213 -17.07 -5.44 3.55
C MET A 213 -17.46 -6.63 2.65
N ILE A 214 -16.74 -7.74 2.75
CA ILE A 214 -16.95 -8.94 1.95
C ILE A 214 -17.04 -10.13 2.90
N GLU A 215 -18.19 -10.80 2.94
CA GLU A 215 -18.40 -11.99 3.76
C GLU A 215 -17.55 -13.17 3.27
N ALA A 216 -17.32 -14.15 4.12
CA ALA A 216 -16.58 -15.36 3.74
C ALA A 216 -17.22 -16.04 2.52
N GLY A 217 -16.45 -16.23 1.45
CA GLY A 217 -16.90 -16.79 0.17
C GLY A 217 -17.70 -15.84 -0.72
N GLU A 218 -18.02 -14.62 -0.26
CA GLU A 218 -18.71 -13.60 -1.05
C GLU A 218 -17.78 -12.97 -2.11
N GLU A 219 -18.41 -12.50 -3.19
CA GLU A 219 -17.77 -11.71 -4.24
C GLU A 219 -18.45 -10.34 -4.33
N LYS A 220 -17.65 -9.29 -4.52
CA LYS A 220 -18.17 -7.94 -4.78
C LYS A 220 -17.50 -7.31 -5.99
N VAL A 221 -18.29 -6.68 -6.82
CA VAL A 221 -17.81 -5.87 -7.93
C VAL A 221 -17.52 -4.47 -7.40
N VAL A 222 -16.31 -3.98 -7.66
CA VAL A 222 -15.88 -2.61 -7.37
C VAL A 222 -15.62 -1.92 -8.69
N THR A 223 -16.18 -0.72 -8.86
CA THR A 223 -16.05 0.07 -10.09
C THR A 223 -15.45 1.43 -9.78
N PHE A 224 -14.42 1.79 -10.51
CA PHE A 224 -13.77 3.10 -10.47
C PHE A 224 -14.16 3.89 -11.70
N ARG A 225 -14.48 5.15 -11.49
CA ARG A 225 -14.76 6.11 -12.56
C ARG A 225 -13.55 7.01 -12.75
N LEU A 226 -12.94 6.93 -13.95
CA LEU A 226 -11.76 7.71 -14.31
C LEU A 226 -12.16 8.71 -15.39
N GLY A 227 -12.36 9.94 -15.01
CA GLY A 227 -12.76 11.05 -15.86
C GLY A 227 -11.65 12.09 -16.02
N TRP A 228 -12.08 13.32 -16.31
CA TRP A 228 -11.19 14.46 -16.52
C TRP A 228 -10.25 14.73 -15.35
N GLU A 229 -10.78 14.70 -14.12
CA GLU A 229 -10.02 15.01 -12.90
C GLU A 229 -8.99 13.90 -12.56
N GLU A 230 -9.36 12.62 -12.74
CA GLU A 230 -8.49 11.50 -12.40
C GLU A 230 -7.35 11.34 -13.40
N LEU A 231 -7.58 11.64 -14.69
CA LEU A 231 -6.60 11.49 -15.76
C LEU A 231 -5.83 12.77 -16.05
N GLY A 232 -6.36 13.93 -15.63
CA GLY A 232 -5.74 15.23 -15.83
C GLY A 232 -4.48 15.46 -14.99
N PHE A 233 -3.68 16.42 -15.47
CA PHE A 233 -2.52 16.96 -14.76
C PHE A 233 -2.25 18.43 -15.18
N TYR A 234 -1.40 19.11 -14.43
CA TYR A 234 -1.01 20.47 -14.75
C TYR A 234 0.10 20.50 -15.81
N HIS A 235 -0.12 21.22 -16.88
CA HIS A 235 0.83 21.48 -17.96
C HIS A 235 1.79 22.65 -17.61
N VAL A 236 2.77 22.87 -18.46
CA VAL A 236 3.77 23.95 -18.29
C VAL A 236 3.11 25.33 -18.22
N ASP A 237 2.04 25.55 -18.97
CA ASP A 237 1.25 26.79 -18.99
C ASP A 237 0.28 26.93 -17.79
N LYS A 238 0.31 25.97 -16.85
CA LYS A 238 -0.57 25.86 -15.68
C LYS A 238 -2.03 25.53 -16.00
N SER A 239 -2.37 25.16 -17.22
CA SER A 239 -3.67 24.55 -17.53
C SER A 239 -3.75 23.14 -16.93
N PHE A 240 -4.96 22.71 -16.57
CA PHE A 240 -5.23 21.38 -16.07
C PHE A 240 -6.07 20.61 -17.09
N ALA A 241 -5.52 19.53 -17.65
CA ALA A 241 -6.21 18.69 -18.62
C ALA A 241 -5.55 17.30 -18.70
N PRO A 242 -6.28 16.24 -19.09
CA PRO A 242 -5.67 15.04 -19.64
C PRO A 242 -5.14 15.28 -21.05
N GLU A 243 -4.21 14.43 -21.49
CA GLU A 243 -3.73 14.38 -22.88
C GLU A 243 -4.27 13.15 -23.60
N THR A 244 -4.32 13.21 -24.93
CA THR A 244 -4.59 12.04 -25.77
C THR A 244 -3.46 11.04 -25.66
N GLY A 245 -3.80 9.74 -25.61
CA GLY A 245 -2.82 8.67 -25.48
C GLY A 245 -3.30 7.52 -24.63
N LYS A 246 -2.39 6.59 -24.38
CA LYS A 246 -2.66 5.37 -23.65
C LYS A 246 -2.38 5.52 -22.16
N PHE A 247 -3.27 4.96 -21.37
CA PHE A 247 -3.12 4.84 -19.93
C PHE A 247 -3.20 3.37 -19.51
N ILE A 248 -2.37 2.98 -18.57
CA ILE A 248 -2.46 1.68 -17.89
C ILE A 248 -3.17 1.90 -16.56
N VAL A 249 -4.30 1.27 -16.40
CA VAL A 249 -5.06 1.26 -15.14
C VAL A 249 -4.78 -0.05 -14.41
N THR A 250 -4.37 0.04 -13.16
CA THR A 250 -4.00 -1.12 -12.34
C THR A 250 -4.85 -1.15 -11.08
N VAL A 251 -5.47 -2.29 -10.76
CA VAL A 251 -6.37 -2.43 -9.61
C VAL A 251 -5.94 -3.58 -8.72
N GLY A 252 -5.80 -3.33 -7.42
CA GLY A 252 -5.41 -4.36 -6.46
C GLY A 252 -5.29 -3.87 -5.03
N GLY A 253 -4.66 -4.66 -4.16
CA GLY A 253 -4.58 -4.42 -2.71
C GLY A 253 -3.45 -3.48 -2.26
N ASP A 254 -2.47 -3.21 -3.13
CA ASP A 254 -1.36 -2.28 -2.87
C ASP A 254 -0.73 -1.78 -4.18
N CYS A 255 0.28 -0.90 -4.08
CA CYS A 255 0.94 -0.32 -5.26
C CYS A 255 1.79 -1.31 -6.05
N TYR A 256 2.04 -2.52 -5.56
CA TYR A 256 2.79 -3.56 -6.26
C TYR A 256 1.91 -4.42 -7.16
N THR A 257 0.60 -4.25 -7.12
CA THR A 257 -0.30 -4.99 -8.01
C THR A 257 0.04 -4.77 -9.48
N ASN A 258 -0.08 -5.86 -10.28
CA ASN A 258 0.10 -5.84 -11.74
C ASN A 258 -1.18 -6.13 -12.50
N ASN A 259 -2.27 -6.30 -11.78
CA ASN A 259 -3.57 -6.58 -12.35
C ASN A 259 -4.07 -5.34 -13.11
N SER A 260 -3.87 -5.28 -14.42
CA SER A 260 -3.99 -4.05 -15.20
C SER A 260 -4.77 -4.21 -16.49
N ILE A 261 -5.31 -3.08 -16.98
CA ILE A 261 -5.99 -2.94 -18.26
C ILE A 261 -5.53 -1.64 -18.92
N GLU A 262 -5.46 -1.63 -20.25
CA GLU A 262 -5.15 -0.44 -21.04
C GLU A 262 -6.45 0.28 -21.45
N ILE A 263 -6.44 1.61 -21.36
CA ILE A 263 -7.45 2.53 -21.88
C ILE A 263 -6.77 3.61 -22.71
N GLU A 264 -7.52 4.26 -23.59
CA GLU A 264 -6.97 5.26 -24.51
C GLU A 264 -7.88 6.47 -24.64
N ILE A 265 -7.29 7.67 -24.54
CA ILE A 265 -7.94 8.93 -24.88
C ILE A 265 -7.58 9.28 -26.33
N ILE A 266 -8.59 9.43 -27.18
CA ILE A 266 -8.45 9.72 -28.62
C ILE A 266 -8.93 11.13 -28.97
#